data_3ab21ea4bc48fbbaffa6b38e5227b69a
#
_entry.id   3ab21ea4bc48fbbaffa6b38e5227b69a
#
_cell.length_a   1.000
_cell.length_b   1.000
_cell.length_c   1.000
_cell.angle_alpha   90.00
_cell.angle_beta   90.00
_cell.angle_gamma   90.00
#
_symmetry.space_group_name_H-M   'P 1'
#
loop_
_entity.id
_entity.type
_entity.pdbx_description
1 polymer ?
#
loop_
_entity_poly.entity_id
_entity_poly.type
_entity_poly.pdbx_seq_one_letter_code
_entity_poly.pdbx_strand_id
1 'polypeptide(L)'
;ALSWLMFIATGVGPFSGQSVHFRHAAPEPKLYALNRYDFEANRHWRIIEHRLHNQRFMLGETYSIVDMALWGWARMVPYVLGGTDTWEKYPAVKRFLDEVSARPAAVRAEALKTKHAFKTEMDDAAKRFMFPQNERIKDQL
;
A
#
# COMPACT_ATOMS: atom_id res chain seq x y z
N ALA A 1 18.83 -7.82 -5.44
CA ALA A 1 17.45 -8.27 -5.62
C ALA A 1 16.81 -8.68 -4.29
N LEU A 2 17.35 -9.69 -3.59
CA LEU A 2 16.75 -10.26 -2.38
C LEU A 2 16.51 -9.20 -1.29
N SER A 3 17.49 -8.34 -1.00
CA SER A 3 17.36 -7.28 0.02
C SER A 3 16.18 -6.34 -0.25
N TRP A 4 15.96 -5.95 -1.51
CA TRP A 4 14.81 -5.11 -1.87
C TRP A 4 13.48 -5.86 -1.79
N LEU A 5 13.46 -7.14 -2.18
CA LEU A 5 12.26 -7.96 -2.04
C LEU A 5 11.88 -8.12 -0.56
N MET A 6 12.87 -8.38 0.31
CA MET A 6 12.66 -8.45 1.75
C MET A 6 12.24 -7.10 2.34
N PHE A 7 12.83 -5.98 1.89
CA PHE A 7 12.41 -4.64 2.34
C PHE A 7 10.93 -4.38 2.03
N ILE A 8 10.46 -4.78 0.86
CA ILE A 8 9.04 -4.66 0.50
C ILE A 8 8.19 -5.58 1.36
N ALA A 9 8.56 -6.85 1.49
CA ALA A 9 7.77 -7.85 2.19
C ALA A 9 7.70 -7.65 3.71
N THR A 10 8.79 -7.16 4.33
CA THR A 10 8.90 -7.03 5.79
C THR A 10 8.77 -5.60 6.31
N GLY A 11 8.83 -4.61 5.43
CA GLY A 11 8.75 -3.19 5.77
C GLY A 11 7.61 -2.48 5.06
N VAL A 12 7.73 -2.25 3.74
CA VAL A 12 6.72 -1.49 2.96
C VAL A 12 5.32 -2.06 3.17
N GLY A 13 5.15 -3.36 2.97
CA GLY A 13 3.85 -4.03 3.10
C GLY A 13 3.25 -3.92 4.50
N PRO A 14 3.92 -4.44 5.53
CA PRO A 14 3.40 -4.43 6.90
C PRO A 14 3.08 -3.03 7.43
N PHE A 15 3.99 -2.06 7.27
CA PHE A 15 3.74 -0.71 7.77
C PHE A 15 2.66 0.03 6.98
N SER A 16 2.59 -0.16 5.65
CA SER A 16 1.50 0.37 4.84
C SER A 16 0.15 -0.25 5.26
N GLY A 17 0.11 -1.56 5.48
CA GLY A 17 -1.09 -2.27 5.93
C GLY A 17 -1.59 -1.79 7.29
N GLN A 18 -0.70 -1.55 8.24
CA GLN A 18 -1.07 -1.02 9.55
C GLN A 18 -1.54 0.45 9.46
N SER A 19 -0.89 1.28 8.64
CA SER A 19 -1.35 2.65 8.39
C SER A 19 -2.78 2.65 7.84
N VAL A 20 -3.06 1.81 6.85
CA VAL A 20 -4.42 1.62 6.29
C VAL A 20 -5.41 1.19 7.37
N HIS A 21 -5.04 0.20 8.20
CA HIS A 21 -5.92 -0.32 9.24
C HIS A 21 -6.32 0.78 10.23
N PHE A 22 -5.35 1.48 10.81
CA PHE A 22 -5.64 2.52 11.81
C PHE A 22 -6.27 3.79 11.22
N ARG A 23 -6.09 4.03 9.94
CA ARG A 23 -6.72 5.16 9.24
C ARG A 23 -8.15 4.90 8.83
N HIS A 24 -8.46 3.69 8.35
CA HIS A 24 -9.73 3.43 7.67
C HIS A 24 -10.59 2.33 8.30
N ALA A 25 -10.02 1.43 9.08
CA ALA A 25 -10.69 0.22 9.52
C ALA A 25 -10.80 0.06 11.04
N ALA A 26 -9.99 0.76 11.82
CA ALA A 26 -10.04 0.68 13.28
C ALA A 26 -11.44 1.05 13.80
N PRO A 27 -12.00 0.31 14.78
CA PRO A 27 -13.36 0.54 15.29
C PRO A 27 -13.50 1.89 16.00
N GLU A 28 -12.40 2.42 16.49
CA GLU A 28 -12.32 3.75 17.11
C GLU A 28 -10.98 4.43 16.75
N PRO A 29 -10.91 5.76 16.79
CA PRO A 29 -9.66 6.48 16.53
C PRO A 29 -8.57 6.07 17.54
N LYS A 30 -7.42 5.63 17.02
CA LYS A 30 -6.22 5.30 17.80
C LYS A 30 -5.07 6.19 17.34
N LEU A 31 -5.12 7.46 17.74
CA LEU A 31 -4.19 8.51 17.26
C LEU A 31 -2.72 8.12 17.42
N TYR A 32 -2.35 7.53 18.57
CA TYR A 32 -0.98 7.08 18.78
C TYR A 32 -0.56 6.00 17.77
N ALA A 33 -1.39 5.00 17.54
CA ALA A 33 -1.11 3.92 16.60
C ALA A 33 -1.07 4.44 15.15
N LEU A 34 -2.03 5.27 14.78
CA LEU A 34 -2.06 5.90 13.47
C LEU A 34 -0.79 6.72 13.23
N ASN A 35 -0.42 7.60 14.17
CA ASN A 35 0.80 8.42 14.06
C ASN A 35 2.06 7.54 13.93
N ARG A 36 2.17 6.47 14.71
CA ARG A 36 3.30 5.54 14.66
C ARG A 36 3.42 4.87 13.28
N TYR A 37 2.33 4.30 12.79
CA TYR A 37 2.34 3.54 11.54
C TYR A 37 2.36 4.43 10.30
N ASP A 38 1.74 5.60 10.34
CA ASP A 38 1.84 6.60 9.28
C ASP A 38 3.29 7.09 9.13
N PHE A 39 3.98 7.38 10.23
CA PHE A 39 5.40 7.74 10.21
C PHE A 39 6.24 6.64 9.56
N GLU A 40 6.06 5.37 9.95
CA GLU A 40 6.83 4.26 9.38
C GLU A 40 6.49 4.00 7.91
N ALA A 41 5.22 4.10 7.53
CA ALA A 41 4.82 3.97 6.13
C ALA A 41 5.50 5.06 5.28
N ASN A 42 5.41 6.34 5.71
CA ASN A 42 6.08 7.45 5.04
C ASN A 42 7.60 7.23 4.95
N ARG A 43 8.24 6.75 6.02
CA ARG A 43 9.68 6.47 6.03
C ARG A 43 10.07 5.44 4.97
N HIS A 44 9.30 4.36 4.84
CA HIS A 44 9.56 3.31 3.85
C HIS A 44 9.32 3.83 2.41
N TRP A 45 8.24 4.59 2.19
CA TRP A 45 7.96 5.15 0.88
C TRP A 45 8.97 6.21 0.45
N ARG A 46 9.54 6.99 1.37
CA ARG A 46 10.66 7.89 1.07
C ARG A 46 11.92 7.15 0.60
N ILE A 47 12.21 5.99 1.16
CA ILE A 47 13.33 5.14 0.71
C ILE A 47 13.08 4.63 -0.71
N ILE A 48 11.87 4.19 -1.02
CA ILE A 48 11.47 3.78 -2.37
C ILE A 48 11.54 4.97 -3.35
N GLU A 49 11.01 6.13 -2.97
CA GLU A 49 11.08 7.35 -3.78
C GLU A 49 12.52 7.71 -4.13
N HIS A 50 13.40 7.75 -3.12
CA HIS A 50 14.81 8.03 -3.32
C HIS A 50 15.48 7.00 -4.25
N ARG A 51 15.15 5.73 -4.10
CA ARG A 51 15.66 4.67 -4.99
C ARG A 51 15.23 4.89 -6.44
N LEU A 52 13.94 5.11 -6.66
CA LEU A 52 13.36 5.29 -7.98
C LEU A 52 13.68 6.65 -8.63
N HIS A 53 14.07 7.66 -7.84
CA HIS A 53 14.51 8.95 -8.36
C HIS A 53 15.70 8.81 -9.31
N ASN A 54 16.64 7.93 -8.99
CA ASN A 54 17.87 7.72 -9.74
C ASN A 54 17.86 6.43 -10.58
N GLN A 55 16.77 5.67 -10.58
CA GLN A 55 16.67 4.38 -11.24
C GLN A 55 15.29 4.22 -11.89
N ARG A 56 15.28 3.60 -13.05
CA ARG A 56 14.02 3.30 -13.76
C ARG A 56 13.17 2.31 -12.97
N PHE A 57 13.80 1.21 -12.52
CA PHE A 57 13.21 0.16 -11.70
C PHE A 57 14.01 -0.07 -10.42
N MET A 58 13.52 -0.90 -9.53
CA MET A 58 14.18 -1.15 -8.23
C MET A 58 15.61 -1.72 -8.36
N LEU A 59 15.91 -2.41 -9.47
CA LEU A 59 17.24 -2.97 -9.75
C LEU A 59 17.98 -2.25 -10.90
N GLY A 60 17.64 -1.01 -11.20
CA GLY A 60 18.24 -0.25 -12.29
C GLY A 60 17.34 -0.24 -13.52
N GLU A 61 17.90 -0.59 -14.69
CA GLU A 61 17.17 -0.61 -15.94
C GLU A 61 16.35 -1.90 -16.18
N THR A 62 16.58 -2.92 -15.38
CA THR A 62 15.96 -4.23 -15.54
C THR A 62 14.72 -4.39 -14.69
N TYR A 63 13.56 -4.61 -15.34
CA TYR A 63 12.32 -4.98 -14.69
C TYR A 63 12.41 -6.39 -14.09
N SER A 64 11.94 -6.55 -12.85
CA SER A 64 12.12 -7.77 -12.08
C SER A 64 10.92 -8.10 -11.17
N ILE A 65 10.98 -9.23 -10.48
CA ILE A 65 9.98 -9.59 -9.46
C ILE A 65 9.90 -8.57 -8.31
N VAL A 66 10.95 -7.80 -8.07
CA VAL A 66 10.94 -6.73 -7.04
C VAL A 66 9.95 -5.64 -7.44
N ASP A 67 9.93 -5.29 -8.74
CA ASP A 67 9.02 -4.28 -9.28
C ASP A 67 7.57 -4.78 -9.29
N MET A 68 7.37 -6.07 -9.56
CA MET A 68 6.05 -6.71 -9.47
C MET A 68 5.51 -6.65 -8.03
N ALA A 69 6.35 -6.98 -7.05
CA ALA A 69 5.99 -6.93 -5.63
C ALA A 69 5.70 -5.50 -5.17
N LEU A 70 6.49 -4.53 -5.61
CA LEU A 70 6.30 -3.12 -5.28
C LEU A 70 5.03 -2.54 -5.92
N TRP A 71 4.74 -2.90 -7.17
CA TRP A 71 3.60 -2.36 -7.92
C TRP A 71 2.27 -2.53 -7.19
N GLY A 72 2.06 -3.69 -6.58
CA GLY A 72 0.84 -3.96 -5.80
C GLY A 72 0.61 -2.94 -4.69
N TRP A 73 1.66 -2.55 -3.98
CA TRP A 73 1.60 -1.54 -2.91
C TRP A 73 1.61 -0.11 -3.45
N ALA A 74 2.38 0.17 -4.51
CA ALA A 74 2.47 1.51 -5.10
C ALA A 74 1.10 2.06 -5.54
N ARG A 75 0.22 1.19 -6.02
CA ARG A 75 -1.17 1.55 -6.38
C ARG A 75 -1.98 2.09 -5.21
N MET A 76 -1.61 1.73 -3.99
CA MET A 76 -2.34 2.06 -2.77
C MET A 76 -1.75 3.25 -2.01
N VAL A 77 -0.65 3.85 -2.47
CA VAL A 77 0.07 4.90 -1.72
C VAL A 77 -0.82 6.06 -1.27
N PRO A 78 -1.71 6.64 -2.10
CA PRO A 78 -2.62 7.69 -1.64
C PRO A 78 -3.57 7.22 -0.53
N TYR A 79 -4.03 6.00 -0.60
CA TYR A 79 -4.91 5.41 0.42
C TYR A 79 -4.15 5.08 1.71
N VAL A 80 -2.90 4.63 1.59
CA VAL A 80 -1.99 4.35 2.72
C VAL A 80 -1.67 5.63 3.49
N LEU A 81 -1.30 6.71 2.79
CA LEU A 81 -0.78 7.94 3.40
C LEU A 81 -1.87 9.00 3.65
N GLY A 82 -3.04 8.84 3.05
CA GLY A 82 -4.21 9.70 3.31
C GLY A 82 -4.07 11.14 2.84
N GLY A 83 -3.13 11.44 1.94
CA GLY A 83 -2.89 12.79 1.43
C GLY A 83 -3.45 13.01 0.02
N THR A 84 -3.96 14.21 -0.24
CA THR A 84 -4.37 14.64 -1.59
C THR A 84 -3.17 15.02 -2.46
N ASP A 85 -2.04 15.37 -1.84
CA ASP A 85 -0.77 15.79 -2.44
C ASP A 85 0.27 14.66 -2.54
N THR A 86 -0.18 13.42 -2.39
CA THR A 86 0.71 12.25 -2.32
C THR A 86 1.64 12.17 -3.53
N TRP A 87 1.13 12.39 -4.74
CA TRP A 87 1.93 12.26 -5.95
C TRP A 87 2.89 13.43 -6.17
N GLU A 88 2.66 14.56 -5.55
CA GLU A 88 3.61 15.68 -5.50
C GLU A 88 4.81 15.34 -4.61
N LYS A 89 4.57 14.59 -3.52
CA LYS A 89 5.61 14.13 -2.59
C LYS A 89 6.40 12.91 -3.09
N TYR A 90 5.77 12.09 -3.94
CA TYR A 90 6.32 10.82 -4.43
C TYR A 90 6.29 10.72 -5.95
N PRO A 91 6.89 11.66 -6.71
CA PRO A 91 6.82 11.70 -8.17
C PRO A 91 7.55 10.53 -8.84
N ALA A 92 8.65 10.01 -8.28
CA ALA A 92 9.35 8.88 -8.87
C ALA A 92 8.57 7.57 -8.66
N VAL A 93 7.90 7.41 -7.52
CA VAL A 93 6.95 6.30 -7.30
C VAL A 93 5.78 6.40 -8.29
N LYS A 94 5.25 7.60 -8.53
CA LYS A 94 4.18 7.81 -9.50
C LYS A 94 4.60 7.42 -10.92
N ARG A 95 5.76 7.90 -11.37
CA ARG A 95 6.33 7.52 -12.66
C ARG A 95 6.48 6.01 -12.81
N PHE A 96 7.06 5.37 -11.79
CA PHE A 96 7.20 3.91 -11.73
C PHE A 96 5.85 3.21 -11.82
N LEU A 97 4.86 3.67 -11.03
CA LEU A 97 3.51 3.11 -11.05
C LEU A 97 2.89 3.18 -12.44
N ASP A 98 2.97 4.33 -13.10
CA ASP A 98 2.40 4.53 -14.45
C ASP A 98 3.08 3.62 -15.45
N GLU A 99 4.40 3.53 -15.41
CA GLU A 99 5.17 2.70 -16.33
C GLU A 99 4.87 1.20 -16.15
N VAL A 100 4.81 0.71 -14.93
CA VAL A 100 4.50 -0.70 -14.65
C VAL A 100 3.05 -1.01 -14.97
N SER A 101 2.12 -0.10 -14.65
CA SER A 101 0.69 -0.27 -14.94
C SER A 101 0.38 -0.34 -16.44
N ALA A 102 1.19 0.30 -17.28
CA ALA A 102 1.06 0.24 -18.74
C ALA A 102 1.49 -1.12 -19.34
N ARG A 103 2.14 -1.99 -18.57
CA ARG A 103 2.57 -3.30 -19.07
C ARG A 103 1.36 -4.20 -19.33
N PRO A 104 1.37 -5.00 -20.43
CA PRO A 104 0.22 -5.85 -20.78
C PRO A 104 -0.25 -6.80 -19.67
N ALA A 105 0.67 -7.31 -18.85
CA ALA A 105 0.33 -8.18 -17.71
C ALA A 105 -0.37 -7.40 -16.58
N ALA A 106 0.06 -6.17 -16.31
CA ALA A 106 -0.57 -5.30 -15.31
C ALA A 106 -1.98 -4.87 -15.76
N VAL A 107 -2.14 -4.51 -17.03
CA VAL A 107 -3.44 -4.19 -17.65
C VAL A 107 -4.41 -5.38 -17.51
N ARG A 108 -3.95 -6.62 -17.81
CA ARG A 108 -4.79 -7.81 -17.63
C ARG A 108 -5.15 -8.05 -16.15
N ALA A 109 -4.22 -7.83 -15.23
CA ALA A 109 -4.48 -7.98 -13.81
C ALA A 109 -5.51 -6.97 -13.29
N GLU A 110 -5.41 -5.69 -13.73
CA GLU A 110 -6.39 -4.67 -13.39
C GLU A 110 -7.79 -4.99 -13.95
N ALA A 111 -7.88 -5.52 -15.17
CA ALA A 111 -9.13 -5.89 -15.81
C ALA A 111 -9.89 -6.99 -15.04
N LEU A 112 -9.24 -7.76 -14.17
CA LEU A 112 -9.92 -8.75 -13.32
C LEU A 112 -10.92 -8.09 -12.37
N LYS A 113 -10.68 -6.87 -11.92
CA LYS A 113 -11.63 -6.15 -11.04
C LYS A 113 -12.99 -5.94 -11.69
N THR A 114 -13.03 -5.73 -12.99
CA THR A 114 -14.29 -5.50 -13.72
C THR A 114 -15.05 -6.81 -14.02
N LYS A 115 -14.36 -7.94 -13.93
CA LYS A 115 -14.96 -9.27 -14.16
C LYS A 115 -15.61 -9.87 -12.92
N HIS A 116 -15.37 -9.27 -11.75
CA HIS A 116 -15.87 -9.76 -10.48
C HIS A 116 -16.59 -8.63 -9.73
N ALA A 117 -17.75 -8.93 -9.19
CA ALA A 117 -18.51 -7.99 -8.35
C ALA A 117 -17.93 -7.93 -6.94
N PHE A 118 -16.78 -7.27 -6.80
CA PHE A 118 -16.21 -7.04 -5.47
C PHE A 118 -16.92 -5.86 -4.78
N LYS A 119 -17.15 -6.03 -3.47
CA LYS A 119 -17.62 -4.94 -2.63
C LYS A 119 -16.51 -3.87 -2.51
N THR A 120 -16.83 -2.63 -2.83
CA THR A 120 -15.88 -1.51 -2.79
C THR A 120 -16.00 -0.68 -1.51
N GLU A 121 -17.11 -0.78 -0.80
CA GLU A 121 -17.34 -0.06 0.46
C GLU A 121 -16.83 -0.85 1.66
N MET A 122 -16.09 -0.16 2.54
CA MET A 122 -15.69 -0.65 3.86
C MET A 122 -16.74 -0.26 4.91
N ASP A 123 -17.96 -0.78 4.72
CA ASP A 123 -19.05 -0.58 5.67
C ASP A 123 -18.91 -1.50 6.92
N ASP A 124 -19.85 -1.38 7.86
CA ASP A 124 -19.80 -2.16 9.10
C ASP A 124 -19.89 -3.68 8.86
N ALA A 125 -20.64 -4.12 7.85
CA ALA A 125 -20.67 -5.53 7.47
C ALA A 125 -19.32 -6.00 6.96
N ALA A 126 -18.65 -5.25 6.06
CA ALA A 126 -17.33 -5.56 5.57
C ALA A 126 -16.30 -5.59 6.73
N LYS A 127 -16.32 -4.60 7.62
CA LYS A 127 -15.45 -4.56 8.80
C LYS A 127 -15.64 -5.76 9.71
N ARG A 128 -16.88 -6.17 9.95
CA ARG A 128 -17.19 -7.36 10.78
C ARG A 128 -16.63 -8.64 10.19
N PHE A 129 -16.75 -8.84 8.87
CA PHE A 129 -16.21 -10.02 8.20
C PHE A 129 -14.69 -10.01 8.08
N MET A 130 -14.09 -8.84 7.84
CA MET A 130 -12.64 -8.71 7.74
C MET A 130 -11.92 -8.75 9.08
N PHE A 131 -12.57 -8.25 10.15
CA PHE A 131 -11.99 -8.10 11.48
C PHE A 131 -12.89 -8.71 12.57
N PRO A 132 -13.25 -10.01 12.48
CA PRO A 132 -14.15 -10.64 13.44
C PRO A 132 -13.61 -10.62 14.89
N GLN A 133 -12.29 -10.50 15.05
CA GLN A 133 -11.65 -10.38 16.37
C GLN A 133 -12.05 -9.09 17.11
N ASN A 134 -12.55 -8.05 16.42
CA ASN A 134 -12.99 -6.82 17.06
C ASN A 134 -14.25 -7.01 17.92
N GLU A 135 -15.05 -8.07 17.68
CA GLU A 135 -16.20 -8.39 18.53
C GLU A 135 -15.77 -8.73 19.97
N ARG A 136 -14.57 -9.30 20.15
CA ARG A 136 -14.04 -9.61 21.50
C ARG A 136 -13.77 -8.37 22.36
N ILE A 137 -13.59 -7.20 21.74
CA ILE A 137 -13.30 -5.96 22.46
C ILE A 137 -14.58 -5.40 23.08
N LYS A 138 -15.74 -5.62 22.46
CA LYS A 138 -17.04 -5.13 22.95
C LYS A 138 -17.43 -5.74 24.29
N ASP A 139 -16.97 -6.95 24.56
CA ASP A 139 -17.27 -7.67 25.82
C ASP A 139 -16.31 -7.27 26.97
N GLN A 140 -15.31 -6.41 26.68
CA GLN A 140 -14.28 -6.00 27.64
C GLN A 140 -14.38 -4.50 28.02
N LEU A 141 -15.30 -3.74 27.42
CA LEU A 141 -15.62 -2.35 27.70
C LEU A 141 -16.94 -2.24 28.48
#